data_877646eed1d954728a15c1a5c4059b03
#
_entry.id   877646eed1d954728a15c1a5c4059b03
#
_cell.length_a   1.000
_cell.length_b   1.000
_cell.length_c   1.000
_cell.angle_alpha   90.00
_cell.angle_beta   90.00
_cell.angle_gamma   90.00
#
_symmetry.space_group_name_H-M   'P 1'
#
loop_
_entity.id
_entity.type
_entity.pdbx_description
1 polymer ?
#
loop_
_entity_poly.entity_id
_entity_poly.type
_entity_poly.pdbx_seq_one_letter_code
_entity_poly.pdbx_strand_id
1 'polypeptide(L)'
;SDAKIYRMKEYEILQEIMRDAKIGWWQADRKRRMFHISEGLRDLLGLATCQVSYEEFRDMISPAYRDYAFASVGVRGGDFNEERLYPLRGRNGEIWCYWKLLREETTEDGGMLLTGYFRVGDPPLEKVNSPERQQINDLLYRLNSISHTLLSLLKTNDLDVVIDKILTDVQTMFHGGRAYIIEFDRERRTHDCTYEVTAENVTAEQDLANSLSMDEVPWWTRRIENGNPIIISSLDELPDEAFREKEVLAVQDIKSLIAVPLASRDKVWGYAGIDIVNEPRTWSGEDYQWFASLMNIISLCIELQRSEREAQSERTYLEGLYRHMPLGYARLQMLRDDAGEPVDFRILDANYAADKIS
;
A
#
# COMPACT_ATOMS: atom_id res chain seq x y z
N SER A 1 3.52 16.87 -17.72
CA SER A 1 4.87 16.22 -17.67
C SER A 1 5.21 15.78 -16.26
N ASP A 2 4.90 16.57 -15.23
CA ASP A 2 5.28 16.26 -13.83
C ASP A 2 4.50 15.07 -13.25
N ALA A 3 3.20 14.96 -13.50
CA ALA A 3 2.39 13.82 -13.09
C ALA A 3 2.90 12.48 -13.65
N LYS A 4 3.46 12.47 -14.86
CA LYS A 4 4.06 11.28 -15.47
C LYS A 4 5.40 10.91 -14.81
N ILE A 5 6.18 11.91 -14.39
CA ILE A 5 7.43 11.73 -13.66
C ILE A 5 7.16 11.21 -12.24
N TYR A 6 6.12 11.74 -11.57
CA TYR A 6 5.70 11.26 -10.26
C TYR A 6 5.21 9.80 -10.32
N ARG A 7 4.32 9.45 -11.26
CA ARG A 7 3.88 8.05 -11.44
C ARG A 7 5.04 7.08 -11.74
N MET A 8 6.04 7.49 -12.49
CA MET A 8 7.24 6.67 -12.71
C MET A 8 8.02 6.44 -11.42
N LYS A 9 8.22 7.49 -10.60
CA LYS A 9 8.90 7.36 -9.31
C LYS A 9 8.14 6.47 -8.32
N GLU A 10 6.82 6.57 -8.29
CA GLU A 10 5.95 5.73 -7.47
C GLU A 10 6.07 4.25 -7.83
N TYR A 11 6.02 3.96 -9.12
CA TYR A 11 6.18 2.61 -9.63
C TYR A 11 7.56 2.04 -9.28
N GLU A 12 8.62 2.84 -9.39
CA GLU A 12 9.99 2.46 -9.03
C GLU A 12 10.11 2.15 -7.54
N ILE A 13 9.56 3.01 -6.67
CA ILE A 13 9.55 2.79 -5.21
C ILE A 13 8.76 1.51 -4.86
N LEU A 14 7.60 1.31 -5.45
CA LEU A 14 6.80 0.11 -5.22
C LEU A 14 7.55 -1.16 -5.65
N GLN A 15 8.24 -1.12 -6.79
CA GLN A 15 9.07 -2.23 -7.27
C GLN A 15 10.24 -2.50 -6.33
N GLU A 16 10.84 -1.47 -5.75
CA GLU A 16 11.92 -1.61 -4.78
C GLU A 16 11.44 -2.26 -3.48
N ILE A 17 10.31 -1.78 -2.93
CA ILE A 17 9.67 -2.38 -1.75
C ILE A 17 9.32 -3.84 -1.99
N MET A 18 8.71 -4.16 -3.13
CA MET A 18 8.36 -5.54 -3.49
C MET A 18 9.59 -6.43 -3.62
N ARG A 19 10.68 -5.89 -4.16
CA ARG A 19 11.96 -6.61 -4.28
C ARG A 19 12.56 -6.92 -2.91
N ASP A 20 12.61 -5.95 -2.02
CA ASP A 20 13.12 -6.11 -0.66
C ASP A 20 12.29 -7.10 0.15
N ALA A 21 10.97 -7.06 0.00
CA ALA A 21 10.04 -8.00 0.61
C ALA A 21 10.03 -9.39 -0.07
N LYS A 22 10.78 -9.57 -1.16
CA LYS A 22 10.80 -10.80 -1.99
C LYS A 22 9.42 -11.23 -2.46
N ILE A 23 8.61 -10.24 -2.85
CA ILE A 23 7.26 -10.41 -3.38
C ILE A 23 7.27 -9.99 -4.85
N GLY A 24 6.49 -10.66 -5.66
CA GLY A 24 6.29 -10.27 -7.05
C GLY A 24 4.94 -10.67 -7.58
N TRP A 25 4.64 -10.20 -8.78
CA TRP A 25 3.42 -10.55 -9.48
C TRP A 25 3.73 -11.48 -10.66
N TRP A 26 2.69 -12.18 -11.09
CA TRP A 26 2.70 -12.99 -12.29
C TRP A 26 1.35 -12.88 -13.02
N GLN A 27 1.40 -13.02 -14.33
CA GLN A 27 0.25 -13.17 -15.20
C GLN A 27 0.43 -14.37 -16.10
N ALA A 28 -0.61 -15.17 -16.27
CA ALA A 28 -0.61 -16.32 -17.15
C ALA A 28 -1.63 -16.12 -18.28
N ASP A 29 -1.14 -15.99 -19.51
CA ASP A 29 -1.96 -15.99 -20.72
C ASP A 29 -2.19 -17.44 -21.18
N ARG A 30 -3.41 -17.93 -20.94
CA ARG A 30 -3.77 -19.33 -21.26
C ARG A 30 -3.78 -19.61 -22.75
N LYS A 31 -4.16 -18.63 -23.57
CA LYS A 31 -4.24 -18.79 -25.03
C LYS A 31 -2.86 -18.85 -25.65
N ARG A 32 -1.95 -17.98 -25.21
CA ARG A 32 -0.57 -17.94 -25.70
C ARG A 32 0.35 -18.90 -24.96
N ARG A 33 -0.11 -19.51 -23.86
CA ARG A 33 0.68 -20.39 -22.99
C ARG A 33 1.96 -19.71 -22.49
N MET A 34 1.84 -18.48 -22.07
CA MET A 34 2.95 -17.65 -21.60
C MET A 34 2.68 -17.11 -20.21
N PHE A 35 3.72 -17.07 -19.39
CA PHE A 35 3.76 -16.28 -18.17
C PHE A 35 4.46 -14.96 -18.41
N HIS A 36 3.92 -13.91 -17.85
CA HIS A 36 4.59 -12.64 -17.62
C HIS A 36 4.86 -12.52 -16.12
N ILE A 37 6.10 -12.25 -15.74
CA ILE A 37 6.52 -12.21 -14.34
C ILE A 37 7.21 -10.89 -14.02
N SER A 38 7.15 -10.50 -12.74
CA SER A 38 7.84 -9.30 -12.26
C SER A 38 9.36 -9.45 -12.38
N GLU A 39 10.07 -8.32 -12.46
CA GLU A 39 11.54 -8.31 -12.51
C GLU A 39 12.17 -9.00 -11.31
N GLY A 40 11.60 -8.83 -10.11
CA GLY A 40 12.07 -9.50 -8.91
C GLY A 40 12.03 -11.02 -9.03
N LEU A 41 10.97 -11.59 -9.63
CA LEU A 41 10.88 -13.03 -9.89
C LEU A 41 11.86 -13.48 -10.96
N ARG A 42 11.98 -12.72 -12.06
CA ARG A 42 12.97 -12.97 -13.10
C ARG A 42 14.38 -13.10 -12.51
N ASP A 43 14.76 -12.15 -11.66
CA ASP A 43 16.09 -12.10 -11.07
C ASP A 43 16.34 -13.25 -10.07
N LEU A 44 15.33 -13.60 -9.27
CA LEU A 44 15.36 -14.74 -8.35
C LEU A 44 15.53 -16.07 -9.11
N LEU A 45 14.83 -16.23 -10.22
CA LEU A 45 14.90 -17.44 -11.04
C LEU A 45 16.12 -17.45 -11.96
N GLY A 46 16.80 -16.32 -12.15
CA GLY A 46 17.97 -16.18 -13.03
C GLY A 46 17.60 -16.21 -14.51
N LEU A 47 16.40 -15.73 -14.85
CA LEU A 47 15.90 -15.71 -16.22
C LEU A 47 16.39 -14.48 -16.99
N ALA A 48 16.49 -14.62 -18.31
CA ALA A 48 16.90 -13.53 -19.18
C ALA A 48 15.79 -12.50 -19.45
N THR A 49 14.52 -12.95 -19.40
CA THR A 49 13.34 -12.12 -19.72
C THR A 49 12.23 -12.30 -18.68
N CYS A 50 11.30 -11.33 -18.65
CA CYS A 50 10.08 -11.43 -17.84
C CYS A 50 8.95 -12.24 -18.52
N GLN A 51 9.22 -12.84 -19.67
CA GLN A 51 8.29 -13.70 -20.40
C GLN A 51 8.83 -15.12 -20.42
N VAL A 52 8.03 -16.08 -19.96
CA VAL A 52 8.41 -17.49 -19.83
C VAL A 52 7.29 -18.36 -20.38
N SER A 53 7.58 -19.36 -21.20
CA SER A 53 6.58 -20.31 -21.65
C SER A 53 6.07 -21.18 -20.49
N TYR A 54 4.87 -21.76 -20.63
CA TYR A 54 4.32 -22.71 -19.64
C TYR A 54 5.24 -23.91 -19.44
N GLU A 55 5.92 -24.35 -20.50
CA GLU A 55 6.82 -25.49 -20.48
C GLU A 55 8.10 -25.18 -19.70
N GLU A 56 8.74 -24.03 -20.01
CA GLU A 56 9.90 -23.55 -19.27
C GLU A 56 9.58 -23.34 -17.78
N PHE A 57 8.45 -22.70 -17.46
CA PHE A 57 8.03 -22.50 -16.09
C PHE A 57 7.76 -23.82 -15.36
N ARG A 58 7.09 -24.77 -16.01
CA ARG A 58 6.85 -26.13 -15.49
C ARG A 58 8.16 -26.86 -15.17
N ASP A 59 9.18 -26.70 -16.00
CA ASP A 59 10.47 -27.38 -15.81
C ASP A 59 11.27 -26.78 -14.64
N MET A 60 10.97 -25.55 -14.24
CA MET A 60 11.53 -24.96 -13.02
C MET A 60 10.89 -25.52 -11.75
N ILE A 61 9.68 -26.04 -11.83
CA ILE A 61 9.00 -26.63 -10.68
C ILE A 61 9.57 -28.01 -10.39
N SER A 62 9.88 -28.29 -9.13
CA SER A 62 10.31 -29.63 -8.70
C SER A 62 9.29 -30.68 -9.14
N PRO A 63 9.69 -31.82 -9.74
CA PRO A 63 8.80 -32.79 -10.36
C PRO A 63 7.63 -33.23 -9.47
N ALA A 64 7.89 -33.40 -8.17
CA ALA A 64 6.89 -33.82 -7.20
C ALA A 64 5.73 -32.82 -7.00
N TYR A 65 5.93 -31.56 -7.40
CA TYR A 65 4.94 -30.47 -7.19
C TYR A 65 4.28 -29.99 -8.48
N ARG A 66 4.67 -30.51 -9.65
CA ARG A 66 4.18 -30.04 -10.96
C ARG A 66 2.67 -30.11 -11.10
N ASP A 67 2.07 -31.24 -10.75
CA ASP A 67 0.61 -31.44 -10.87
C ASP A 67 -0.13 -30.55 -9.85
N TYR A 68 0.39 -30.43 -8.65
CA TYR A 68 -0.15 -29.54 -7.61
C TYR A 68 -0.10 -28.07 -8.04
N ALA A 69 1.03 -27.61 -8.58
CA ALA A 69 1.20 -26.24 -9.03
C ALA A 69 0.26 -25.86 -10.18
N PHE A 70 0.05 -26.76 -11.13
CA PHE A 70 -0.80 -26.52 -12.31
C PHE A 70 -2.28 -26.84 -12.11
N ALA A 71 -2.68 -27.50 -11.05
CA ALA A 71 -4.07 -27.81 -10.77
C ALA A 71 -4.98 -26.57 -10.74
N SER A 72 -4.46 -25.41 -10.29
CA SER A 72 -5.22 -24.15 -10.27
C SER A 72 -5.23 -23.41 -11.61
N VAL A 73 -4.21 -23.61 -12.45
CA VAL A 73 -4.12 -22.98 -13.77
C VAL A 73 -5.05 -23.68 -14.77
N GLY A 74 -5.47 -24.90 -14.48
CA GLY A 74 -6.28 -25.78 -15.35
C GLY A 74 -7.79 -25.66 -15.20
N VAL A 75 -8.32 -25.22 -14.08
CA VAL A 75 -9.75 -25.27 -13.74
C VAL A 75 -10.40 -23.87 -13.82
N ARG A 76 -11.55 -23.77 -14.52
CA ARG A 76 -12.41 -22.57 -14.46
C ARG A 76 -12.95 -22.44 -13.03
N GLY A 77 -12.78 -21.26 -12.40
CA GLY A 77 -13.26 -21.00 -11.05
C GLY A 77 -12.34 -21.58 -9.96
N GLY A 78 -11.02 -21.50 -10.15
CA GLY A 78 -10.05 -21.84 -9.11
C GLY A 78 -10.33 -21.07 -7.81
N ASP A 79 -10.06 -21.73 -6.67
CA ASP A 79 -10.26 -21.10 -5.36
C ASP A 79 -9.28 -19.95 -5.18
N PHE A 80 -9.79 -18.71 -5.28
CA PHE A 80 -9.03 -17.47 -5.11
C PHE A 80 -8.51 -17.29 -3.67
N ASN A 81 -8.94 -18.14 -2.73
CA ASN A 81 -8.56 -18.05 -1.33
C ASN A 81 -7.35 -18.94 -0.98
N GLU A 82 -7.01 -19.90 -1.82
CA GLU A 82 -5.93 -20.85 -1.54
C GLU A 82 -4.56 -20.29 -1.96
N GLU A 83 -3.62 -20.21 -1.03
CA GLU A 83 -2.19 -20.04 -1.30
C GLU A 83 -1.52 -21.41 -1.48
N ARG A 84 -0.71 -21.55 -2.52
CA ARG A 84 -0.01 -22.79 -2.82
C ARG A 84 1.48 -22.63 -2.62
N LEU A 85 2.08 -23.50 -1.83
CA LEU A 85 3.50 -23.53 -1.55
C LEU A 85 4.18 -24.65 -2.32
N TYR A 86 5.11 -24.29 -3.21
CA TYR A 86 5.94 -25.26 -3.91
C TYR A 86 7.30 -24.66 -4.29
N PRO A 87 8.33 -25.53 -4.46
CA PRO A 87 9.67 -25.07 -4.79
C PRO A 87 9.88 -24.88 -6.28
N LEU A 88 10.66 -23.84 -6.61
CA LEU A 88 11.18 -23.57 -7.94
C LEU A 88 12.69 -23.67 -7.95
N ARG A 89 13.25 -24.08 -9.09
CA ARG A 89 14.69 -24.01 -9.33
C ARG A 89 15.07 -22.57 -9.64
N GLY A 90 15.72 -21.91 -8.71
CA GLY A 90 16.27 -20.58 -8.85
C GLY A 90 17.75 -20.57 -9.21
N ARG A 91 18.31 -19.39 -9.39
CA ARG A 91 19.71 -19.15 -9.75
C ARG A 91 20.70 -19.77 -8.76
N ASN A 92 20.38 -19.72 -7.47
CA ASN A 92 21.27 -20.13 -6.36
C ASN A 92 20.77 -21.41 -5.67
N GLY A 93 19.90 -22.20 -6.30
CA GLY A 93 19.32 -23.40 -5.72
C GLY A 93 17.79 -23.40 -5.74
N GLU A 94 17.22 -24.26 -4.92
CA GLU A 94 15.75 -24.37 -4.79
C GLU A 94 15.19 -23.24 -3.95
N ILE A 95 14.14 -22.58 -4.46
CA ILE A 95 13.46 -21.44 -3.81
C ILE A 95 12.01 -21.85 -3.57
N TRP A 96 11.58 -21.83 -2.31
CA TRP A 96 10.20 -22.07 -1.95
C TRP A 96 9.37 -20.79 -2.11
N CYS A 97 8.28 -20.88 -2.84
CA CYS A 97 7.40 -19.75 -3.12
C CYS A 97 5.95 -20.08 -2.82
N TYR A 98 5.27 -19.16 -2.14
CA TYR A 98 3.82 -19.15 -2.03
C TYR A 98 3.25 -18.45 -3.26
N TRP A 99 2.24 -19.08 -3.86
CA TRP A 99 1.57 -18.60 -5.06
C TRP A 99 0.09 -18.41 -4.79
N LYS A 100 -0.44 -17.28 -5.19
CA LYS A 100 -1.87 -16.98 -5.06
C LYS A 100 -2.41 -16.40 -6.35
N LEU A 101 -3.55 -16.96 -6.80
CA LEU A 101 -4.36 -16.38 -7.86
C LEU A 101 -5.22 -15.26 -7.26
N LEU A 102 -5.26 -14.11 -7.94
CA LEU A 102 -6.01 -12.95 -7.49
C LEU A 102 -7.25 -12.69 -8.33
N ARG A 103 -7.15 -12.90 -9.65
CA ARG A 103 -8.24 -12.63 -10.57
C ARG A 103 -8.07 -13.38 -11.90
N GLU A 104 -9.21 -13.59 -12.54
CA GLU A 104 -9.31 -14.06 -13.91
C GLU A 104 -10.00 -12.99 -14.77
N GLU A 105 -9.47 -12.72 -15.94
CA GLU A 105 -10.02 -11.75 -16.89
C GLU A 105 -10.12 -12.38 -18.27
N THR A 106 -11.24 -12.13 -18.95
CA THR A 106 -11.37 -12.52 -20.36
C THR A 106 -10.79 -11.40 -21.21
N THR A 107 -9.85 -11.72 -22.08
CA THR A 107 -9.25 -10.78 -23.02
C THR A 107 -10.19 -10.52 -24.21
N GLU A 108 -10.02 -9.39 -24.91
CA GLU A 108 -10.86 -8.98 -26.05
C GLU A 108 -10.87 -10.05 -27.18
N ASP A 109 -9.80 -10.82 -27.30
CA ASP A 109 -9.65 -11.91 -28.27
C ASP A 109 -10.19 -13.28 -27.78
N GLY A 110 -10.95 -13.29 -26.67
CA GLY A 110 -11.59 -14.46 -26.08
C GLY A 110 -10.61 -15.38 -25.31
N GLY A 111 -9.38 -14.94 -25.07
CA GLY A 111 -8.43 -15.62 -24.21
C GLY A 111 -8.76 -15.43 -22.72
N MET A 112 -8.02 -16.11 -21.86
CA MET A 112 -8.12 -15.96 -20.40
C MET A 112 -6.76 -15.55 -19.84
N LEU A 113 -6.76 -14.44 -19.11
CA LEU A 113 -5.60 -13.93 -18.38
C LEU A 113 -5.80 -14.16 -16.88
N LEU A 114 -4.91 -14.90 -16.28
CA LEU A 114 -4.85 -15.12 -14.83
C LEU A 114 -3.81 -14.16 -14.24
N THR A 115 -4.14 -13.48 -13.18
CA THR A 115 -3.20 -12.58 -12.47
C THR A 115 -3.09 -13.01 -11.04
N GLY A 116 -1.87 -13.06 -10.53
CA GLY A 116 -1.59 -13.43 -9.16
C GLY A 116 -0.30 -12.84 -8.63
N TYR A 117 0.02 -13.19 -7.40
CA TYR A 117 1.30 -12.87 -6.79
C TYR A 117 2.03 -14.11 -6.31
N PHE A 118 3.30 -13.94 -6.07
CA PHE A 118 4.13 -14.89 -5.34
C PHE A 118 4.89 -14.16 -4.21
N ARG A 119 5.27 -14.91 -3.21
CA ARG A 119 6.26 -14.48 -2.20
C ARG A 119 7.22 -15.63 -1.89
N VAL A 120 8.47 -15.29 -1.63
CA VAL A 120 9.44 -16.29 -1.17
C VAL A 120 9.10 -16.71 0.25
N GLY A 121 9.18 -18.00 0.52
CA GLY A 121 8.93 -18.59 1.83
C GLY A 121 9.91 -19.72 2.13
N ASP A 122 9.78 -20.27 3.33
CA ASP A 122 10.59 -21.41 3.76
C ASP A 122 9.93 -22.74 3.37
N PRO A 123 10.72 -23.81 3.22
CA PRO A 123 10.21 -25.16 2.98
C PRO A 123 9.30 -25.60 4.13
N PRO A 124 8.24 -26.41 3.83
CA PRO A 124 7.36 -26.92 4.86
C PRO A 124 8.16 -27.78 5.85
N LEU A 125 8.23 -27.32 7.07
CA LEU A 125 8.83 -28.10 8.16
C LEU A 125 7.86 -29.22 8.58
N GLU A 126 8.36 -30.45 8.62
CA GLU A 126 7.60 -31.57 9.22
C GLU A 126 7.17 -31.24 10.65
N LYS A 127 5.95 -31.70 10.98
CA LYS A 127 5.20 -31.38 12.20
C LYS A 127 6.04 -31.48 13.50
N VAL A 128 6.64 -30.39 13.91
CA VAL A 128 7.20 -30.21 15.25
C VAL A 128 6.49 -29.01 15.91
N ASN A 129 5.81 -29.26 17.01
CA ASN A 129 5.23 -28.21 17.86
C ASN A 129 6.36 -27.58 18.70
N SER A 130 7.06 -26.58 18.17
CA SER A 130 8.08 -25.83 18.91
C SER A 130 7.73 -24.32 18.95
N PRO A 131 8.22 -23.59 19.97
CA PRO A 131 8.07 -22.14 20.07
C PRO A 131 8.61 -21.41 18.84
N GLU A 132 9.63 -21.96 18.18
CA GLU A 132 10.20 -21.44 16.93
C GLU A 132 9.20 -21.44 15.77
N ARG A 133 8.29 -22.42 15.73
CA ARG A 133 7.23 -22.48 14.71
C ARG A 133 6.19 -21.39 14.89
N GLN A 134 5.90 -21.04 16.13
CA GLN A 134 4.97 -19.95 16.46
C GLN A 134 5.55 -18.62 15.96
N GLN A 135 6.85 -18.37 16.19
CA GLN A 135 7.57 -17.20 15.66
C GLN A 135 7.61 -17.16 14.13
N ILE A 136 7.87 -18.32 13.49
CA ILE A 136 7.85 -18.41 12.01
C ILE A 136 6.45 -18.15 11.45
N ASN A 137 5.41 -18.69 12.06
CA ASN A 137 4.02 -18.45 11.66
C ASN A 137 3.64 -16.98 11.84
N ASP A 138 4.06 -16.34 12.91
CA ASP A 138 3.83 -14.91 13.16
C ASP A 138 4.57 -14.05 12.12
N LEU A 139 5.81 -14.40 11.79
CA LEU A 139 6.58 -13.72 10.76
C LEU A 139 5.92 -13.89 9.37
N LEU A 140 5.47 -15.10 9.05
CA LEU A 140 4.77 -15.38 7.79
C LEU A 140 3.43 -14.63 7.72
N TYR A 141 2.70 -14.54 8.82
CA TYR A 141 1.47 -13.77 8.90
C TYR A 141 1.72 -12.27 8.68
N ARG A 142 2.78 -11.73 9.28
CA ARG A 142 3.22 -10.34 9.11
C ARG A 142 3.61 -10.02 7.66
N LEU A 143 4.38 -10.90 7.02
CA LEU A 143 4.75 -10.78 5.61
C LEU A 143 3.53 -10.87 4.68
N ASN A 144 2.60 -11.76 4.98
CA ASN A 144 1.34 -11.87 4.24
C ASN A 144 0.49 -10.60 4.36
N SER A 145 0.40 -10.03 5.54
CA SER A 145 -0.36 -8.80 5.78
C SER A 145 0.19 -7.65 4.93
N ILE A 146 1.52 -7.44 4.92
CA ILE A 146 2.16 -6.41 4.06
C ILE A 146 1.86 -6.67 2.58
N SER A 147 2.01 -7.91 2.13
CA SER A 147 1.76 -8.29 0.74
C SER A 147 0.31 -8.04 0.33
N HIS A 148 -0.62 -8.42 1.21
CA HIS A 148 -2.06 -8.24 0.99
C HIS A 148 -2.44 -6.75 0.93
N THR A 149 -1.81 -5.95 1.78
CA THR A 149 -1.96 -4.50 1.83
C THR A 149 -1.51 -3.85 0.52
N LEU A 150 -0.28 -4.14 0.08
CA LEU A 150 0.26 -3.62 -1.19
C LEU A 150 -0.63 -3.98 -2.38
N LEU A 151 -1.13 -5.22 -2.42
CA LEU A 151 -1.99 -5.68 -3.51
C LEU A 151 -3.40 -5.05 -3.45
N SER A 152 -3.92 -4.81 -2.27
CA SER A 152 -5.20 -4.11 -2.10
C SER A 152 -5.10 -2.66 -2.56
N LEU A 153 -4.00 -1.98 -2.24
CA LEU A 153 -3.69 -0.63 -2.70
C LEU A 153 -3.57 -0.53 -4.25
N LEU A 154 -3.07 -1.59 -4.90
CA LEU A 154 -2.97 -1.65 -6.36
C LEU A 154 -4.30 -1.94 -7.06
N LYS A 155 -5.29 -2.52 -6.36
CA LYS A 155 -6.54 -3.00 -6.95
C LYS A 155 -7.72 -2.04 -6.83
N THR A 156 -7.72 -1.21 -5.81
CA THR A 156 -8.88 -0.38 -5.50
C THR A 156 -8.56 1.10 -5.67
N ASN A 157 -9.52 1.83 -6.26
CA ASN A 157 -9.50 3.29 -6.30
C ASN A 157 -10.02 3.90 -4.99
N ASP A 158 -10.47 3.07 -4.02
CA ASP A 158 -11.00 3.51 -2.74
C ASP A 158 -9.98 3.20 -1.64
N LEU A 159 -9.15 4.19 -1.34
CA LEU A 159 -8.11 4.09 -0.32
C LEU A 159 -8.70 3.95 1.08
N ASP A 160 -9.86 4.55 1.34
CA ASP A 160 -10.49 4.54 2.68
C ASP A 160 -10.84 3.10 3.09
N VAL A 161 -11.43 2.32 2.17
CA VAL A 161 -11.74 0.89 2.41
C VAL A 161 -10.48 0.06 2.69
N VAL A 162 -9.38 0.39 2.02
CA VAL A 162 -8.11 -0.32 2.23
C VAL A 162 -7.51 0.02 3.58
N ILE A 163 -7.53 1.29 3.97
CA ILE A 163 -7.01 1.74 5.28
C ILE A 163 -7.80 1.07 6.40
N ASP A 164 -9.13 1.08 6.35
CA ASP A 164 -9.99 0.43 7.34
C ASP A 164 -9.67 -1.05 7.48
N LYS A 165 -9.48 -1.74 6.37
CA LYS A 165 -9.10 -3.15 6.39
C LYS A 165 -7.74 -3.38 7.03
N ILE A 166 -6.75 -2.57 6.70
CA ILE A 166 -5.40 -2.67 7.28
C ILE A 166 -5.43 -2.41 8.78
N LEU A 167 -6.15 -1.38 9.22
CA LEU A 167 -6.31 -1.08 10.63
C LEU A 167 -7.02 -2.22 11.36
N THR A 168 -8.03 -2.86 10.73
CA THR A 168 -8.71 -4.04 11.26
C THR A 168 -7.74 -5.22 11.40
N ASP A 169 -6.92 -5.50 10.40
CA ASP A 169 -5.93 -6.58 10.43
C ASP A 169 -4.89 -6.33 11.54
N VAL A 170 -4.41 -5.08 11.68
CA VAL A 170 -3.49 -4.66 12.75
C VAL A 170 -4.12 -4.82 14.13
N GLN A 171 -5.35 -4.31 14.31
CA GLN A 171 -6.09 -4.40 15.56
C GLN A 171 -6.28 -5.86 15.97
N THR A 172 -6.68 -6.72 15.04
CA THR A 172 -6.88 -8.16 15.27
C THR A 172 -5.58 -8.86 15.62
N MET A 173 -4.49 -8.57 14.89
CA MET A 173 -3.20 -9.22 15.09
C MET A 173 -2.60 -8.94 16.47
N PHE A 174 -2.68 -7.69 16.91
CA PHE A 174 -2.15 -7.30 18.22
C PHE A 174 -3.14 -7.48 19.35
N HIS A 175 -4.40 -7.93 19.08
CA HIS A 175 -5.50 -7.91 20.03
C HIS A 175 -5.70 -6.53 20.66
N GLY A 176 -5.53 -5.48 19.83
CA GLY A 176 -5.64 -4.10 20.25
C GLY A 176 -7.07 -3.69 20.55
N GLY A 177 -7.22 -2.70 21.41
CA GLY A 177 -8.51 -2.05 21.64
C GLY A 177 -8.88 -1.13 20.50
N ARG A 178 -7.90 -0.34 20.00
CA ARG A 178 -8.06 0.61 18.90
C ARG A 178 -6.84 0.55 17.99
N ALA A 179 -7.07 0.75 16.68
CA ALA A 179 -6.02 1.07 15.70
C ALA A 179 -6.49 2.29 14.92
N TYR A 180 -5.63 3.30 14.75
CA TYR A 180 -6.05 4.60 14.26
C TYR A 180 -4.98 5.34 13.45
N ILE A 181 -5.44 6.34 12.70
CA ILE A 181 -4.62 7.38 12.07
C ILE A 181 -5.14 8.73 12.51
N ILE A 182 -4.25 9.56 13.01
CA ILE A 182 -4.52 10.90 13.49
C ILE A 182 -3.72 11.91 12.67
N GLU A 183 -4.38 12.97 12.22
CA GLU A 183 -3.79 14.07 11.49
C GLU A 183 -3.63 15.30 12.37
N PHE A 184 -2.58 16.08 12.09
CA PHE A 184 -2.37 17.37 12.74
C PHE A 184 -3.08 18.48 11.97
N ASP A 185 -4.13 19.07 12.56
CA ASP A 185 -4.63 20.37 12.11
C ASP A 185 -3.77 21.48 12.76
N ARG A 186 -2.87 22.03 11.97
CA ARG A 186 -1.91 23.04 12.45
C ARG A 186 -2.55 24.42 12.64
N GLU A 187 -3.66 24.70 11.96
CA GLU A 187 -4.39 25.97 12.09
C GLU A 187 -5.18 25.98 13.39
N ARG A 188 -5.92 24.89 13.65
CA ARG A 188 -6.68 24.71 14.88
C ARG A 188 -5.85 24.23 16.07
N ARG A 189 -4.62 23.77 15.81
CA ARG A 189 -3.73 23.15 16.79
C ARG A 189 -4.35 21.93 17.47
N THR A 190 -4.88 21.03 16.66
CA THR A 190 -5.57 19.83 17.12
C THR A 190 -5.01 18.55 16.51
N HIS A 191 -5.25 17.44 17.19
CA HIS A 191 -5.08 16.07 16.73
C HIS A 191 -6.45 15.58 16.28
N ASP A 192 -6.65 15.39 14.99
CA ASP A 192 -7.92 14.98 14.41
C ASP A 192 -7.87 13.50 14.01
N CYS A 193 -8.72 12.65 14.61
CA CYS A 193 -8.79 11.23 14.26
C CYS A 193 -9.49 11.06 12.91
N THR A 194 -8.71 10.67 11.89
CA THR A 194 -9.21 10.51 10.52
C THR A 194 -9.72 9.11 10.24
N TYR A 195 -9.03 8.10 10.78
CA TYR A 195 -9.40 6.69 10.64
C TYR A 195 -9.28 6.00 11.99
N GLU A 196 -10.25 5.17 12.33
CA GLU A 196 -10.23 4.40 13.56
C GLU A 196 -11.00 3.09 13.41
N VAL A 197 -10.41 2.03 13.92
CA VAL A 197 -11.05 0.72 14.08
C VAL A 197 -10.94 0.32 15.55
N THR A 198 -12.07 -0.12 16.14
CA THR A 198 -12.16 -0.50 17.55
C THR A 198 -12.55 -1.97 17.70
N ALA A 199 -12.10 -2.58 18.81
CA ALA A 199 -12.59 -3.88 19.22
C ALA A 199 -14.03 -3.79 19.74
N GLU A 200 -14.71 -4.94 19.80
CA GLU A 200 -16.02 -5.02 20.47
C GLU A 200 -15.91 -4.53 21.94
N ASN A 201 -16.84 -3.69 22.35
CA ASN A 201 -16.91 -3.07 23.69
C ASN A 201 -15.81 -2.05 24.03
N VAL A 202 -15.07 -1.55 23.06
CA VAL A 202 -14.16 -0.44 23.22
C VAL A 202 -14.77 0.80 22.57
N THR A 203 -14.84 1.91 23.32
CA THR A 203 -15.40 3.16 22.82
C THR A 203 -14.45 3.81 21.81
N ALA A 204 -14.98 4.24 20.67
CA ALA A 204 -14.21 4.93 19.66
C ALA A 204 -13.77 6.33 20.16
N GLU A 205 -12.54 6.74 19.83
CA GLU A 205 -12.06 8.10 20.11
C GLU A 205 -12.77 9.14 19.27
N GLN A 206 -13.13 8.81 18.04
CA GLN A 206 -13.92 9.69 17.16
C GLN A 206 -15.22 10.13 17.82
N ASP A 207 -15.80 9.29 18.70
CA ASP A 207 -17.02 9.59 19.42
C ASP A 207 -16.77 10.42 20.72
N LEU A 208 -15.55 10.35 21.27
CA LEU A 208 -15.20 10.94 22.56
C LEU A 208 -14.57 12.34 22.45
N ALA A 209 -13.87 12.63 21.36
CA ALA A 209 -13.16 13.89 21.19
C ALA A 209 -13.08 14.30 19.73
N ASN A 210 -13.90 15.23 19.33
CA ASN A 210 -13.71 15.98 18.10
C ASN A 210 -12.48 16.90 18.23
N SER A 211 -11.27 16.35 18.24
CA SER A 211 -10.00 17.07 18.26
C SER A 211 -9.39 17.30 19.64
N LEU A 212 -8.43 16.48 20.00
CA LEU A 212 -7.57 16.70 21.16
C LEU A 212 -6.63 17.89 20.88
N SER A 213 -6.56 18.86 21.79
CA SER A 213 -5.66 20.00 21.62
C SER A 213 -4.19 19.58 21.76
N MET A 214 -3.33 20.10 20.87
CA MET A 214 -1.87 19.91 20.98
C MET A 214 -1.29 20.42 22.31
N ASP A 215 -1.96 21.39 22.92
CA ASP A 215 -1.54 21.97 24.18
C ASP A 215 -1.94 21.11 25.40
N GLU A 216 -2.86 20.15 25.21
CA GLU A 216 -3.22 19.16 26.24
C GLU A 216 -2.22 18.01 26.32
N VAL A 217 -1.55 17.70 25.20
CA VAL A 217 -0.56 16.61 25.09
C VAL A 217 0.76 17.13 24.49
N PRO A 218 1.44 18.08 25.15
CA PRO A 218 2.58 18.80 24.58
C PRO A 218 3.83 17.94 24.41
N TRP A 219 4.07 16.97 25.28
CA TRP A 219 5.19 16.04 25.17
C TRP A 219 5.00 15.10 23.98
N TRP A 220 3.78 14.55 23.84
CA TRP A 220 3.40 13.68 22.74
C TRP A 220 3.56 14.39 21.40
N THR A 221 2.94 15.57 21.27
CA THR A 221 2.98 16.38 20.05
C THR A 221 4.42 16.65 19.62
N ARG A 222 5.26 17.14 20.53
CA ARG A 222 6.67 17.44 20.25
C ARG A 222 7.45 16.21 19.82
N ARG A 223 7.22 15.07 20.48
CA ARG A 223 7.92 13.83 20.19
C ARG A 223 7.59 13.31 18.79
N ILE A 224 6.30 13.28 18.46
CA ILE A 224 5.84 12.85 17.13
C ILE A 224 6.27 13.83 16.04
N GLU A 225 6.15 15.15 16.24
CA GLU A 225 6.57 16.16 15.26
C GLU A 225 8.07 16.10 14.94
N ASN A 226 8.89 15.67 15.89
CA ASN A 226 10.32 15.43 15.69
C ASN A 226 10.63 14.08 15.02
N GLY A 227 9.63 13.35 14.56
CA GLY A 227 9.80 12.06 13.90
C GLY A 227 10.11 10.90 14.85
N ASN A 228 9.94 11.07 16.15
CA ASN A 228 10.23 10.05 17.14
C ASN A 228 8.97 9.25 17.49
N PRO A 229 9.00 7.91 17.40
CA PRO A 229 7.88 7.08 17.81
C PRO A 229 7.67 7.10 19.33
N ILE A 230 6.47 6.74 19.75
CA ILE A 230 6.11 6.50 21.13
C ILE A 230 5.77 5.02 21.27
N ILE A 231 6.52 4.33 22.11
CA ILE A 231 6.35 2.90 22.37
C ILE A 231 6.29 2.74 23.88
N ILE A 232 5.17 2.27 24.38
CA ILE A 232 4.89 2.18 25.81
C ILE A 232 4.33 0.78 26.09
N SER A 233 5.04 0.00 26.90
CA SER A 233 4.55 -1.31 27.38
C SER A 233 3.76 -1.18 28.70
N SER A 234 3.99 -0.08 29.43
CA SER A 234 3.23 0.33 30.61
C SER A 234 3.21 1.85 30.70
N LEU A 235 2.10 2.43 31.21
CA LEU A 235 2.01 3.88 31.43
C LEU A 235 3.07 4.41 32.40
N ASP A 236 3.68 3.54 33.21
CA ASP A 236 4.76 3.90 34.13
C ASP A 236 6.11 4.18 33.43
N GLU A 237 6.24 3.80 32.15
CA GLU A 237 7.40 4.12 31.33
C GLU A 237 7.39 5.56 30.79
N LEU A 238 6.25 6.27 30.91
CA LEU A 238 6.16 7.68 30.53
C LEU A 238 7.02 8.54 31.47
N PRO A 239 7.80 9.48 30.90
CA PRO A 239 8.60 10.40 31.73
C PRO A 239 7.70 11.35 32.53
N ASP A 240 8.22 11.90 33.61
CA ASP A 240 7.48 12.82 34.49
C ASP A 240 6.92 14.04 33.75
N GLU A 241 7.60 14.50 32.69
CA GLU A 241 7.12 15.62 31.85
C GLU A 241 5.87 15.29 31.05
N ALA A 242 5.56 13.99 30.82
CA ALA A 242 4.39 13.48 30.12
C ALA A 242 3.20 13.17 31.06
N PHE A 243 3.10 13.87 32.19
CA PHE A 243 2.05 13.57 33.19
C PHE A 243 0.63 13.81 32.64
N ARG A 244 0.45 14.79 31.76
CA ARG A 244 -0.84 15.09 31.12
C ARG A 244 -1.26 13.97 30.18
N GLU A 245 -0.30 13.52 29.36
CA GLU A 245 -0.49 12.38 28.48
C GLU A 245 -0.86 11.13 29.27
N LYS A 246 -0.18 10.88 30.38
CA LYS A 246 -0.49 9.75 31.27
C LYS A 246 -1.94 9.82 31.79
N GLU A 247 -2.43 11.01 32.16
CA GLU A 247 -3.82 11.20 32.60
C GLU A 247 -4.82 10.91 31.47
N VAL A 248 -4.56 11.45 30.26
CA VAL A 248 -5.42 11.22 29.07
C VAL A 248 -5.48 9.74 28.74
N LEU A 249 -4.34 9.06 28.66
CA LEU A 249 -4.27 7.63 28.35
C LEU A 249 -4.94 6.75 29.43
N ALA A 250 -4.81 7.12 30.69
CA ALA A 250 -5.44 6.39 31.80
C ALA A 250 -6.97 6.50 31.77
N VAL A 251 -7.53 7.68 31.42
CA VAL A 251 -8.98 7.87 31.27
C VAL A 251 -9.56 6.99 30.15
N GLN A 252 -8.77 6.70 29.14
CA GLN A 252 -9.14 5.84 28.00
C GLN A 252 -8.86 4.35 28.24
N ASP A 253 -8.49 3.96 29.45
CA ASP A 253 -8.12 2.60 29.85
C ASP A 253 -6.93 2.01 29.06
N ILE A 254 -6.11 2.84 28.44
CA ILE A 254 -4.95 2.38 27.66
C ILE A 254 -3.89 1.83 28.64
N LYS A 255 -3.42 0.63 28.36
CA LYS A 255 -2.38 -0.07 29.17
C LYS A 255 -1.01 -0.01 28.50
N SER A 256 -0.99 -0.16 27.18
CA SER A 256 0.20 -0.10 26.36
C SER A 256 -0.16 0.37 24.95
N LEU A 257 0.80 0.93 24.23
CA LEU A 257 0.59 1.45 22.89
C LEU A 257 1.87 1.51 22.05
N ILE A 258 1.68 1.58 20.75
CA ILE A 258 2.68 2.07 19.78
C ILE A 258 2.03 3.20 18.99
N ALA A 259 2.73 4.33 18.87
CA ALA A 259 2.38 5.40 17.94
C ALA A 259 3.62 5.75 17.09
N VAL A 260 3.44 5.75 15.76
CA VAL A 260 4.50 6.04 14.79
C VAL A 260 4.17 7.30 14.01
N PRO A 261 5.15 8.22 13.82
CA PRO A 261 4.94 9.41 13.00
C PRO A 261 4.65 9.04 11.54
N LEU A 262 3.75 9.77 10.92
CA LEU A 262 3.49 9.73 9.49
C LEU A 262 4.06 11.00 8.85
N ALA A 263 5.00 10.83 7.92
CA ALA A 263 5.71 11.94 7.31
C ALA A 263 5.60 11.93 5.79
N SER A 264 5.66 13.13 5.22
CA SER A 264 5.74 13.40 3.80
C SER A 264 6.85 14.42 3.56
N ARG A 265 7.82 14.11 2.70
CA ARG A 265 8.92 15.03 2.34
C ARG A 265 9.53 15.74 3.55
N ASP A 266 9.95 15.02 4.54
CA ASP A 266 10.56 15.51 5.79
C ASP A 266 9.62 16.30 6.73
N LYS A 267 8.32 16.34 6.46
CA LYS A 267 7.34 16.97 7.35
C LYS A 267 6.38 15.94 7.91
N VAL A 268 6.37 15.79 9.22
CA VAL A 268 5.38 14.97 9.91
C VAL A 268 4.02 15.65 9.81
N TRP A 269 3.01 14.93 9.31
CA TRP A 269 1.65 15.42 9.14
C TRP A 269 0.65 14.79 10.11
N GLY A 270 1.06 13.73 10.80
CA GLY A 270 0.23 13.01 11.74
C GLY A 270 0.95 11.81 12.33
N TYR A 271 0.20 10.88 12.84
CA TYR A 271 0.71 9.61 13.36
C TYR A 271 -0.34 8.51 13.27
N ALA A 272 0.12 7.26 13.26
CA ALA A 272 -0.74 6.09 13.38
C ALA A 272 -0.40 5.36 14.67
N GLY A 273 -1.40 4.78 15.31
CA GLY A 273 -1.21 4.09 16.57
C GLY A 273 -2.07 2.85 16.73
N ILE A 274 -1.70 2.06 17.71
CA ILE A 274 -2.49 0.95 18.24
C ILE A 274 -2.45 0.98 19.76
N ASP A 275 -3.62 0.94 20.37
CA ASP A 275 -3.81 0.95 21.82
C ASP A 275 -4.25 -0.42 22.32
N ILE A 276 -3.66 -0.85 23.42
CA ILE A 276 -4.05 -2.05 24.15
C ILE A 276 -4.76 -1.64 25.42
N VAL A 277 -6.03 -2.04 25.58
CA VAL A 277 -6.89 -1.66 26.70
C VAL A 277 -7.13 -2.80 27.71
N ASN A 278 -6.95 -4.06 27.31
CA ASN A 278 -7.25 -5.20 28.16
C ASN A 278 -6.10 -5.50 29.14
N GLU A 279 -5.02 -6.08 28.63
CA GLU A 279 -3.85 -6.46 29.42
C GLU A 279 -2.61 -5.76 28.87
N PRO A 280 -1.67 -5.33 29.72
CA PRO A 280 -0.43 -4.69 29.25
C PRO A 280 0.34 -5.62 28.32
N ARG A 281 0.82 -5.09 27.21
CA ARG A 281 1.63 -5.80 26.22
C ARG A 281 3.05 -5.26 26.18
N THR A 282 4.03 -6.14 26.26
CA THR A 282 5.42 -5.78 25.97
C THR A 282 5.65 -5.79 24.46
N TRP A 283 6.16 -4.69 23.94
CA TRP A 283 6.45 -4.51 22.53
C TRP A 283 7.86 -4.98 22.19
N SER A 284 7.99 -5.81 21.16
CA SER A 284 9.29 -6.18 20.61
C SER A 284 9.77 -5.18 19.55
N GLY A 285 11.07 -5.16 19.28
CA GLY A 285 11.61 -4.37 18.17
C GLY A 285 11.02 -4.77 16.80
N GLU A 286 10.67 -6.04 16.63
CA GLU A 286 10.03 -6.56 15.42
C GLU A 286 8.58 -6.07 15.30
N ASP A 287 7.82 -5.99 16.40
CA ASP A 287 6.47 -5.42 16.42
C ASP A 287 6.49 -3.98 15.92
N TYR A 288 7.42 -3.19 16.46
CA TYR A 288 7.60 -1.81 16.03
C TYR A 288 7.98 -1.70 14.56
N GLN A 289 9.01 -2.41 14.12
CA GLN A 289 9.48 -2.33 12.73
C GLN A 289 8.39 -2.72 11.74
N TRP A 290 7.65 -3.78 12.04
CA TRP A 290 6.55 -4.22 11.19
C TRP A 290 5.44 -3.18 11.14
N PHE A 291 4.98 -2.69 12.29
CA PHE A 291 3.94 -1.67 12.36
C PHE A 291 4.36 -0.37 11.66
N ALA A 292 5.57 0.11 11.92
CA ALA A 292 6.10 1.32 11.30
C ALA A 292 6.21 1.18 9.77
N SER A 293 6.67 0.04 9.27
CA SER A 293 6.76 -0.22 7.82
C SER A 293 5.40 -0.18 7.15
N LEU A 294 4.40 -0.81 7.77
CA LEU A 294 3.03 -0.84 7.25
C LEU A 294 2.42 0.57 7.23
N MET A 295 2.58 1.33 8.31
CA MET A 295 2.06 2.69 8.42
C MET A 295 2.76 3.67 7.47
N ASN A 296 4.05 3.49 7.21
CA ASN A 296 4.76 4.28 6.20
C ASN A 296 4.22 4.04 4.78
N ILE A 297 3.85 2.81 4.46
CA ILE A 297 3.21 2.50 3.17
C ILE A 297 1.86 3.20 3.06
N ILE A 298 1.03 3.14 4.11
CA ILE A 298 -0.25 3.84 4.15
C ILE A 298 -0.05 5.36 4.01
N SER A 299 0.91 5.93 4.75
CA SER A 299 1.25 7.34 4.66
C SER A 299 1.57 7.78 3.24
N LEU A 300 2.40 7.00 2.54
CA LEU A 300 2.74 7.26 1.15
C LEU A 300 1.50 7.22 0.24
N CYS A 301 0.63 6.23 0.41
CA CYS A 301 -0.59 6.11 -0.38
C CYS A 301 -1.58 7.25 -0.17
N ILE A 302 -1.76 7.70 1.09
CA ILE A 302 -2.58 8.88 1.42
C ILE A 302 -2.01 10.13 0.74
N GLU A 303 -0.70 10.31 0.80
CA GLU A 303 -0.04 11.45 0.16
C GLU A 303 -0.24 11.46 -1.36
N LEU A 304 -0.07 10.31 -1.99
CA LEU A 304 -0.27 10.15 -3.43
C LEU A 304 -1.69 10.51 -3.84
N GLN A 305 -2.68 9.99 -3.13
CA GLN A 305 -4.09 10.26 -3.41
C GLN A 305 -4.41 11.76 -3.23
N ARG A 306 -3.84 12.41 -2.21
CA ARG A 306 -3.99 13.86 -2.01
C ARG A 306 -3.40 14.65 -3.16
N SER A 307 -2.17 14.32 -3.56
CA SER A 307 -1.50 14.96 -4.68
C SER A 307 -2.26 14.79 -6.01
N GLU A 308 -2.84 13.61 -6.25
CA GLU A 308 -3.68 13.36 -7.43
C GLU A 308 -4.97 14.19 -7.39
N ARG A 309 -5.65 14.25 -6.24
CA ARG A 309 -6.87 15.07 -6.07
C ARG A 309 -6.58 16.56 -6.27
N GLU A 310 -5.48 17.07 -5.73
CA GLU A 310 -5.06 18.46 -5.90
C GLU A 310 -4.78 18.77 -7.38
N ALA A 311 -4.00 17.92 -8.07
CA ALA A 311 -3.71 18.09 -9.49
C ALA A 311 -4.97 18.02 -10.36
N GLN A 312 -5.92 17.14 -10.03
CA GLN A 312 -7.19 17.03 -10.74
C GLN A 312 -8.09 18.26 -10.49
N SER A 313 -8.12 18.77 -9.27
CA SER A 313 -8.86 19.99 -8.92
C SER A 313 -8.30 21.21 -9.66
N GLU A 314 -6.98 21.37 -9.66
CA GLU A 314 -6.32 22.45 -10.39
C GLU A 314 -6.58 22.37 -11.90
N ARG A 315 -6.50 21.16 -12.47
CA ARG A 315 -6.83 20.94 -13.88
C ARG A 315 -8.28 21.32 -14.19
N THR A 316 -9.22 20.88 -13.37
CA THR A 316 -10.65 21.19 -13.55
C THR A 316 -10.90 22.72 -13.45
N TYR A 317 -10.23 23.38 -12.49
CA TYR A 317 -10.29 24.82 -12.34
C TYR A 317 -9.75 25.55 -13.58
N LEU A 318 -8.58 25.16 -14.09
CA LEU A 318 -7.96 25.73 -15.28
C LEU A 318 -8.83 25.48 -16.54
N GLU A 319 -9.41 24.28 -16.70
CA GLU A 319 -10.34 23.98 -17.78
C GLU A 319 -11.61 24.84 -17.69
N GLY A 320 -12.13 25.07 -16.46
CA GLY A 320 -13.24 25.96 -16.21
C GLY A 320 -12.94 27.42 -16.59
N LEU A 321 -11.78 27.93 -16.17
CA LEU A 321 -11.32 29.27 -16.55
C LEU A 321 -11.20 29.38 -18.07
N TYR A 322 -10.55 28.40 -18.72
CA TYR A 322 -10.36 28.39 -20.17
C TYR A 322 -11.70 28.41 -20.92
N ARG A 323 -12.69 27.61 -20.49
CA ARG A 323 -14.01 27.55 -21.14
C ARG A 323 -14.84 28.83 -20.98
N HIS A 324 -14.72 29.48 -19.82
CA HIS A 324 -15.53 30.64 -19.46
C HIS A 324 -14.82 31.98 -19.63
N MET A 325 -13.57 31.99 -20.15
CA MET A 325 -12.90 33.24 -20.48
C MET A 325 -13.73 34.07 -21.45
N PRO A 326 -13.90 35.39 -21.16
CA PRO A 326 -14.66 36.29 -22.06
C PRO A 326 -13.89 36.63 -23.35
N LEU A 327 -12.57 36.29 -23.37
CA LEU A 327 -11.69 36.49 -24.52
C LEU A 327 -11.58 35.21 -25.32
N GLY A 328 -11.68 35.30 -26.64
CA GLY A 328 -11.41 34.19 -27.55
C GLY A 328 -9.94 33.78 -27.49
N TYR A 329 -9.69 32.51 -27.19
CA TYR A 329 -8.38 31.92 -27.22
C TYR A 329 -8.37 30.76 -28.22
N ALA A 330 -7.36 30.74 -29.10
CA ALA A 330 -7.11 29.61 -29.98
C ALA A 330 -5.63 29.27 -30.03
N ARG A 331 -5.32 28.00 -30.02
CA ARG A 331 -3.96 27.47 -30.25
C ARG A 331 -3.88 26.95 -31.66
N LEU A 332 -2.93 27.52 -32.42
CA LEU A 332 -2.74 27.23 -33.82
C LEU A 332 -1.43 26.49 -34.07
N GLN A 333 -1.45 25.56 -34.99
CA GLN A 333 -0.26 24.97 -35.58
C GLN A 333 -0.05 25.56 -36.98
N MET A 334 1.11 26.20 -37.19
CA MET A 334 1.49 26.68 -38.48
C MET A 334 1.84 25.51 -39.41
N LEU A 335 1.21 25.46 -40.56
CA LEU A 335 1.54 24.54 -41.66
C LEU A 335 2.52 25.22 -42.60
N ARG A 336 3.55 24.46 -42.98
CA ARG A 336 4.62 24.97 -43.85
C ARG A 336 4.70 24.10 -45.10
N ASP A 337 5.13 24.73 -46.22
CA ASP A 337 5.43 24.02 -47.46
C ASP A 337 6.80 23.33 -47.41
N ASP A 338 7.19 22.70 -48.54
CA ASP A 338 8.47 22.00 -48.69
C ASP A 338 9.70 22.95 -48.64
N ALA A 339 9.48 24.25 -48.83
CA ALA A 339 10.49 25.29 -48.69
C ALA A 339 10.62 25.86 -47.28
N GLY A 340 9.72 25.39 -46.35
CA GLY A 340 9.67 25.84 -44.97
C GLY A 340 8.87 27.13 -44.76
N GLU A 341 8.22 27.67 -45.80
CA GLU A 341 7.40 28.87 -45.71
C GLU A 341 6.02 28.59 -45.15
N PRO A 342 5.47 29.49 -44.32
CA PRO A 342 4.13 29.31 -43.75
C PRO A 342 3.07 29.45 -44.84
N VAL A 343 2.23 28.43 -45.01
CA VAL A 343 1.18 28.38 -46.03
C VAL A 343 -0.25 28.39 -45.45
N ASP A 344 -0.39 27.87 -44.23
CA ASP A 344 -1.71 27.77 -43.58
C ASP A 344 -1.56 27.53 -42.08
N PHE A 345 -2.64 27.48 -41.37
CA PHE A 345 -2.66 27.08 -39.96
C PHE A 345 -3.78 26.08 -39.66
N ARG A 346 -3.53 25.20 -38.70
CA ARG A 346 -4.53 24.28 -38.16
C ARG A 346 -4.87 24.69 -36.74
N ILE A 347 -6.16 24.82 -36.46
CA ILE A 347 -6.63 25.05 -35.10
C ILE A 347 -6.45 23.73 -34.33
N LEU A 348 -5.65 23.77 -33.27
CA LEU A 348 -5.42 22.63 -32.38
C LEU A 348 -6.42 22.63 -31.23
N ASP A 349 -6.83 23.82 -30.80
CA ASP A 349 -7.68 24.01 -29.65
C ASP A 349 -8.27 25.43 -29.65
N ALA A 350 -9.51 25.60 -29.18
CA ALA A 350 -10.15 26.90 -29.07
C ALA A 350 -11.17 26.89 -27.91
N ASN A 351 -11.30 28.01 -27.20
CA ASN A 351 -12.30 28.15 -26.17
C ASN A 351 -13.66 28.59 -26.75
N TYR A 352 -14.71 28.51 -25.93
CA TYR A 352 -16.09 28.86 -26.36
C TYR A 352 -16.24 30.29 -26.88
N ALA A 353 -15.46 31.26 -26.36
CA ALA A 353 -15.50 32.63 -26.85
C ALA A 353 -14.88 32.77 -28.26
N ALA A 354 -13.87 31.98 -28.60
CA ALA A 354 -13.28 31.93 -29.94
C ALA A 354 -14.25 31.32 -30.97
N ASP A 355 -15.00 30.26 -30.60
CA ASP A 355 -16.00 29.62 -31.46
C ASP A 355 -17.15 30.54 -31.85
N LYS A 356 -17.46 31.56 -31.03
CA LYS A 356 -18.50 32.53 -31.33
C LYS A 356 -18.07 33.65 -32.27
N ILE A 357 -16.78 33.80 -32.51
CA ILE A 357 -16.21 34.87 -33.33
C ILE A 357 -15.94 34.37 -34.77
N SER A 358 -15.86 33.07 -34.98
CA SER A 358 -15.73 32.38 -36.25
C SER A 358 -17.11 32.08 -36.88
#